data_0d22d3402cf5e30c9d76e95a8635484f
#
_entry.id   0d22d3402cf5e30c9d76e95a8635484f
#
_cell.length_a   1.000
_cell.length_b   1.000
_cell.length_c   1.000
_cell.angle_alpha   90.00
_cell.angle_beta   90.00
_cell.angle_gamma   90.00
#
_symmetry.space_group_name_H-M   'P 1'
#
loop_
_entity.id
_entity.type
_entity.pdbx_description
1 polymer ?
#
loop_
_entity_poly.entity_id
_entity_poly.type
_entity_poly.pdbx_seq_one_letter_code
_entity_poly.pdbx_strand_id
1 'polypeptide(L)'
;MNTTLRRDADEIIHASIQAVLPDKAVCRALENFQPRDGRVLLVAAGKAAWQMAHAAVQALGRVDGGVVVTKYGHVKGEIPGISCYEAGHPVPDANSFAATEKALALVQGLTEEDTVLFLLSGGGSALFEQPLVPGGELQDITNQLLASGADIVEMNTIRKRLSAVKGGRFAQACAPAKVFSIVLSDILGDPLDMIASGPAVPDGSTCAQALAIAEKYQLRLSAQAKALLAQETPKALDNVTTQITGSVRELCAAAAEACRKLGYAPLLLTDRLCCEAREAGSFLGAIARTHAGQEKKLAFIAGGETVVHLTGKGLGGRNQELALAAAPALAGQNAAVFSVGSDGTDGPTDAAGGYVDGDTAAALAAKGWNVFDTLKNNDAYHALQAAEGLIITGATGTNVNDVAVALITG
;
A
#
# COMPACT_ATOMS: atom_id res chain seq x y z
N MET A 1 15.61 -18.95 -21.74
CA MET A 1 15.64 -17.80 -20.79
C MET A 1 17.03 -17.17 -20.81
N ASN A 2 17.09 -15.85 -20.95
CA ASN A 2 18.33 -15.07 -20.90
C ASN A 2 18.78 -14.93 -19.42
N THR A 3 19.83 -15.67 -19.05
CA THR A 3 20.32 -15.71 -17.66
C THR A 3 20.86 -14.39 -17.13
N THR A 4 21.41 -13.53 -18.02
CA THR A 4 21.92 -12.21 -17.62
C THR A 4 20.78 -11.26 -17.31
N LEU A 5 19.78 -11.17 -18.18
CA LEU A 5 18.59 -10.33 -17.95
C LEU A 5 17.78 -10.79 -16.75
N ARG A 6 17.68 -12.12 -16.52
CA ARG A 6 17.02 -12.68 -15.35
C ARG A 6 17.73 -12.29 -14.05
N ARG A 7 19.05 -12.44 -13.99
CA ARG A 7 19.83 -12.03 -12.83
C ARG A 7 19.70 -10.53 -12.54
N ASP A 8 19.77 -9.69 -13.60
CA ASP A 8 19.62 -8.25 -13.46
C ASP A 8 18.21 -7.91 -12.95
N ALA A 9 17.15 -8.59 -13.43
CA ALA A 9 15.79 -8.45 -12.94
C ALA A 9 15.67 -8.83 -11.45
N ASP A 10 16.22 -9.98 -11.06
CA ASP A 10 16.17 -10.47 -9.67
C ASP A 10 16.88 -9.48 -8.71
N GLU A 11 18.00 -8.87 -9.13
CA GLU A 11 18.71 -7.84 -8.34
C GLU A 11 17.87 -6.57 -8.20
N ILE A 12 17.23 -6.09 -9.29
CA ILE A 12 16.35 -4.93 -9.25
C ILE A 12 15.13 -5.18 -8.34
N ILE A 13 14.50 -6.34 -8.46
CA ILE A 13 13.36 -6.74 -7.64
C ILE A 13 13.75 -6.73 -6.16
N HIS A 14 14.85 -7.42 -5.82
CA HIS A 14 15.32 -7.47 -4.44
C HIS A 14 15.63 -6.09 -3.87
N ALA A 15 16.38 -5.25 -4.60
CA ALA A 15 16.73 -3.92 -4.17
C ALA A 15 15.50 -3.02 -3.98
N SER A 16 14.51 -3.12 -4.88
CA SER A 16 13.28 -2.34 -4.84
C SER A 16 12.44 -2.68 -3.62
N ILE A 17 12.22 -3.96 -3.35
CA ILE A 17 11.43 -4.43 -2.19
C ILE A 17 12.15 -4.08 -0.89
N GLN A 18 13.46 -4.31 -0.80
CA GLN A 18 14.26 -3.99 0.38
C GLN A 18 14.20 -2.50 0.75
N ALA A 19 14.12 -1.61 -0.22
CA ALA A 19 14.07 -0.16 0.03
C ALA A 19 12.75 0.29 0.67
N VAL A 20 11.67 -0.46 0.48
CA VAL A 20 10.32 -0.12 0.97
C VAL A 20 9.85 -1.01 2.13
N LEU A 21 10.72 -1.83 2.69
CA LEU A 21 10.41 -2.57 3.91
C LEU A 21 10.10 -1.59 5.05
N PRO A 22 9.12 -1.90 5.91
CA PRO A 22 8.66 -0.99 6.95
C PRO A 22 9.77 -0.49 7.89
N ASP A 23 10.72 -1.35 8.27
CA ASP A 23 11.85 -1.00 9.11
C ASP A 23 12.79 0.01 8.43
N LYS A 24 13.15 -0.22 7.17
CA LYS A 24 13.99 0.71 6.40
C LYS A 24 13.30 2.05 6.17
N ALA A 25 12.01 2.00 5.83
CA ALA A 25 11.20 3.18 5.61
C ALA A 25 11.10 4.04 6.88
N VAL A 26 10.83 3.42 8.04
CA VAL A 26 10.76 4.12 9.33
C VAL A 26 12.11 4.70 9.72
N CYS A 27 13.21 3.94 9.64
CA CYS A 27 14.55 4.44 9.98
C CYS A 27 14.91 5.69 9.16
N ARG A 28 14.65 5.66 7.85
CA ARG A 28 14.88 6.81 6.96
C ARG A 28 14.01 8.02 7.34
N ALA A 29 12.74 7.82 7.68
CA ALA A 29 11.85 8.89 8.10
C ALA A 29 12.29 9.51 9.43
N LEU A 30 12.83 8.71 10.34
CA LEU A 30 13.31 9.16 11.66
C LEU A 30 14.57 10.04 11.57
N GLU A 31 15.29 10.08 10.46
CA GLU A 31 16.39 11.04 10.24
C GLU A 31 15.90 12.50 10.35
N ASN A 32 14.63 12.75 10.05
CA ASN A 32 13.99 14.05 10.17
C ASN A 32 13.19 14.23 11.47
N PHE A 33 13.20 13.24 12.36
CA PHE A 33 12.46 13.27 13.60
C PHE A 33 13.19 14.11 14.65
N GLN A 34 12.57 15.20 15.07
CA GLN A 34 13.09 16.08 16.11
C GLN A 34 12.04 16.18 17.23
N PRO A 35 12.11 15.30 18.25
CA PRO A 35 11.21 15.37 19.40
C PRO A 35 11.51 16.64 20.22
N ARG A 36 10.52 17.07 20.97
CA ARG A 36 10.68 18.09 22.01
C ARG A 36 11.28 17.49 23.29
N ASP A 37 11.52 18.31 24.29
CA ASP A 37 12.21 17.90 25.53
C ASP A 37 11.36 17.04 26.48
N GLY A 38 10.04 16.94 26.23
CA GLY A 38 9.09 16.15 27.02
C GLY A 38 9.09 14.66 26.67
N ARG A 39 7.94 14.02 26.89
CA ARG A 39 7.75 12.58 26.61
C ARG A 39 7.66 12.33 25.11
N VAL A 40 8.21 11.20 24.68
CA VAL A 40 8.01 10.64 23.35
C VAL A 40 7.07 9.45 23.46
N LEU A 41 5.84 9.61 22.97
CA LEU A 41 4.85 8.55 22.95
C LEU A 41 4.71 8.00 21.53
N LEU A 42 4.51 6.68 21.40
CA LEU A 42 4.38 6.02 20.12
C LEU A 42 2.96 5.45 19.96
N VAL A 43 2.29 5.80 18.86
CA VAL A 43 1.06 5.14 18.45
C VAL A 43 1.25 4.60 17.03
N ALA A 44 0.99 3.32 16.83
CA ALA A 44 1.12 2.69 15.52
C ALA A 44 -0.15 1.94 15.14
N ALA A 45 -0.61 2.10 13.90
CA ALA A 45 -1.82 1.45 13.41
C ALA A 45 -1.68 0.95 11.97
N GLY A 46 -2.17 -0.26 11.70
CA GLY A 46 -2.15 -0.87 10.37
C GLY A 46 -1.48 -2.25 10.34
N LYS A 47 -1.45 -2.87 9.17
CA LYS A 47 -0.91 -4.24 9.00
C LYS A 47 0.58 -4.34 9.33
N ALA A 48 1.36 -3.27 9.04
CA ALA A 48 2.79 -3.20 9.34
C ALA A 48 3.11 -2.48 10.66
N ALA A 49 2.09 -2.13 11.47
CA ALA A 49 2.25 -1.30 12.66
C ALA A 49 3.24 -1.87 13.68
N TRP A 50 3.21 -3.18 13.90
CA TRP A 50 4.17 -3.83 14.80
C TRP A 50 5.62 -3.67 14.32
N GLN A 51 5.86 -3.93 13.05
CA GLN A 51 7.20 -3.87 12.46
C GLN A 51 7.73 -2.43 12.43
N MET A 52 6.86 -1.46 12.09
CA MET A 52 7.20 -0.03 12.14
C MET A 52 7.55 0.42 13.56
N ALA A 53 6.73 0.04 14.55
CA ALA A 53 6.97 0.38 15.96
C ALA A 53 8.24 -0.26 16.49
N HIS A 54 8.49 -1.53 16.18
CA HIS A 54 9.71 -2.22 16.56
C HIS A 54 10.96 -1.52 16.02
N ALA A 55 10.95 -1.17 14.73
CA ALA A 55 12.04 -0.43 14.09
C ALA A 55 12.24 0.96 14.70
N ALA A 56 11.15 1.67 14.99
CA ALA A 56 11.21 3.00 15.60
C ALA A 56 11.82 2.95 17.01
N VAL A 57 11.40 2.00 17.86
CA VAL A 57 11.95 1.84 19.21
C VAL A 57 13.43 1.47 19.16
N GLN A 58 13.83 0.60 18.25
CA GLN A 58 15.24 0.25 18.08
C GLN A 58 16.09 1.46 17.62
N ALA A 59 15.58 2.26 16.68
CA ALA A 59 16.30 3.41 16.16
C ALA A 59 16.41 4.56 17.19
N LEU A 60 15.36 4.81 17.97
CA LEU A 60 15.32 5.87 18.96
C LEU A 60 15.98 5.46 20.31
N GLY A 61 16.11 4.17 20.57
CA GLY A 61 16.65 3.63 21.80
C GLY A 61 15.70 3.74 23.02
N ARG A 62 14.78 4.71 23.02
CA ARG A 62 13.81 4.93 24.11
C ARG A 62 12.55 5.61 23.58
N VAL A 63 11.40 5.15 24.06
CA VAL A 63 10.09 5.84 24.06
C VAL A 63 9.47 5.73 25.46
N ASP A 64 8.67 6.71 25.87
CA ASP A 64 8.12 6.78 27.22
C ASP A 64 6.82 5.98 27.36
N GLY A 65 6.28 5.45 26.30
CA GLY A 65 5.12 4.58 26.23
C GLY A 65 4.56 4.48 24.83
N GLY A 66 3.73 3.47 24.58
CA GLY A 66 3.11 3.36 23.27
C GLY A 66 2.03 2.30 23.15
N VAL A 67 1.27 2.41 22.05
CA VAL A 67 0.21 1.49 21.66
C VAL A 67 0.39 1.12 20.18
N VAL A 68 0.36 -0.16 19.91
CA VAL A 68 0.33 -0.74 18.56
C VAL A 68 -1.00 -1.44 18.34
N VAL A 69 -1.68 -1.16 17.21
CA VAL A 69 -2.89 -1.86 16.78
C VAL A 69 -2.64 -2.46 15.41
N THR A 70 -2.62 -3.78 15.33
CA THR A 70 -2.34 -4.50 14.08
C THR A 70 -3.33 -5.63 13.85
N LYS A 71 -3.26 -6.26 12.67
CA LYS A 71 -4.12 -7.39 12.31
C LYS A 71 -3.75 -8.63 13.11
N TYR A 72 -4.73 -9.50 13.38
CA TYR A 72 -4.49 -10.81 14.01
C TYR A 72 -3.34 -11.58 13.36
N GLY A 73 -2.44 -12.14 14.19
CA GLY A 73 -1.26 -12.88 13.76
C GLY A 73 -0.10 -12.01 13.27
N HIS A 74 -0.16 -10.68 13.44
CA HIS A 74 0.90 -9.77 12.99
C HIS A 74 1.81 -9.26 14.13
N VAL A 75 1.48 -9.51 15.40
CA VAL A 75 2.39 -9.28 16.52
C VAL A 75 3.44 -10.38 16.54
N LYS A 76 4.73 -10.01 16.41
CA LYS A 76 5.85 -10.96 16.33
C LYS A 76 6.64 -11.09 17.63
N GLY A 77 6.21 -10.40 18.68
CA GLY A 77 6.86 -10.42 20.00
C GLY A 77 6.62 -9.15 20.79
N GLU A 78 7.24 -9.05 21.94
CA GLU A 78 7.16 -7.86 22.81
C GLU A 78 8.06 -6.74 22.28
N ILE A 79 7.58 -5.50 22.41
CA ILE A 79 8.37 -4.29 22.19
C ILE A 79 8.46 -3.57 23.53
N PRO A 80 9.67 -3.31 24.06
CA PRO A 80 9.82 -2.67 25.38
C PRO A 80 9.07 -1.34 25.49
N GLY A 81 8.22 -1.19 26.48
CA GLY A 81 7.43 0.02 26.73
C GLY A 81 6.19 0.18 25.84
N ILE A 82 5.88 -0.77 24.97
CA ILE A 82 4.76 -0.69 24.02
C ILE A 82 3.76 -1.80 24.29
N SER A 83 2.48 -1.43 24.38
CA SER A 83 1.37 -2.38 24.43
C SER A 83 0.90 -2.72 23.01
N CYS A 84 1.00 -3.97 22.62
CA CYS A 84 0.60 -4.44 21.28
C CYS A 84 -0.77 -5.13 21.35
N TYR A 85 -1.67 -4.73 20.44
CA TYR A 85 -3.03 -5.27 20.33
C TYR A 85 -3.26 -5.78 18.89
N GLU A 86 -3.98 -6.88 18.80
CA GLU A 86 -4.44 -7.44 17.53
C GLU A 86 -5.95 -7.27 17.36
N ALA A 87 -6.39 -6.96 16.14
CA ALA A 87 -7.77 -6.59 15.86
C ALA A 87 -8.21 -7.03 14.46
N GLY A 88 -9.51 -6.88 14.18
CA GLY A 88 -10.15 -7.29 12.94
C GLY A 88 -9.79 -6.42 11.73
N HIS A 89 -9.56 -7.09 10.61
CA HIS A 89 -9.37 -6.48 9.29
C HIS A 89 -9.88 -7.43 8.19
N PRO A 90 -10.65 -6.98 7.19
CA PRO A 90 -10.94 -5.59 6.80
C PRO A 90 -12.09 -4.92 7.56
N VAL A 91 -12.81 -5.65 8.40
CA VAL A 91 -13.92 -5.14 9.20
C VAL A 91 -13.41 -4.88 10.62
N PRO A 92 -13.64 -3.67 11.19
CA PRO A 92 -13.29 -3.39 12.57
C PRO A 92 -14.15 -4.22 13.53
N ASP A 93 -13.56 -4.61 14.65
CA ASP A 93 -14.22 -5.39 15.70
C ASP A 93 -14.06 -4.72 17.08
N ALA A 94 -14.57 -5.37 18.12
CA ALA A 94 -14.46 -4.88 19.49
C ALA A 94 -13.01 -4.65 19.95
N ASN A 95 -12.06 -5.45 19.45
CA ASN A 95 -10.65 -5.29 19.76
C ASN A 95 -10.06 -4.05 19.08
N SER A 96 -10.50 -3.71 17.84
CA SER A 96 -10.16 -2.45 17.19
C SER A 96 -10.55 -1.25 18.05
N PHE A 97 -11.80 -1.27 18.56
CA PHE A 97 -12.34 -0.19 19.37
C PHE A 97 -11.59 -0.06 20.71
N ALA A 98 -11.42 -1.18 21.43
CA ALA A 98 -10.74 -1.19 22.72
C ALA A 98 -9.27 -0.76 22.60
N ALA A 99 -8.55 -1.20 21.58
CA ALA A 99 -7.16 -0.82 21.34
C ALA A 99 -7.03 0.68 20.97
N THR A 100 -7.95 1.20 20.16
CA THR A 100 -7.97 2.62 19.81
C THR A 100 -8.33 3.50 21.00
N GLU A 101 -9.22 3.03 21.90
CA GLU A 101 -9.50 3.71 23.17
C GLU A 101 -8.22 3.82 24.03
N LYS A 102 -7.39 2.76 24.11
CA LYS A 102 -6.09 2.81 24.81
C LYS A 102 -5.15 3.82 24.17
N ALA A 103 -5.11 3.91 22.84
CA ALA A 103 -4.32 4.93 22.16
C ALA A 103 -4.80 6.36 22.47
N LEU A 104 -6.12 6.58 22.48
CA LEU A 104 -6.70 7.87 22.88
C LEU A 104 -6.41 8.20 24.35
N ALA A 105 -6.49 7.22 25.27
CA ALA A 105 -6.16 7.42 26.68
C ALA A 105 -4.67 7.76 26.86
N LEU A 106 -3.77 7.14 26.10
CA LEU A 106 -2.33 7.41 26.15
C LEU A 106 -2.00 8.88 25.81
N VAL A 107 -2.74 9.49 24.89
CA VAL A 107 -2.49 10.87 24.45
C VAL A 107 -3.28 11.93 25.20
N GLN A 108 -3.96 11.57 26.29
CA GLN A 108 -4.65 12.54 27.13
C GLN A 108 -3.68 13.30 28.04
N GLY A 109 -3.94 14.61 28.20
CA GLY A 109 -3.17 15.47 29.12
C GLY A 109 -1.72 15.68 28.68
N LEU A 110 -1.45 15.63 27.37
CA LEU A 110 -0.15 15.99 26.81
C LEU A 110 0.08 17.50 26.91
N THR A 111 1.36 17.88 26.93
CA THR A 111 1.84 19.26 26.97
C THR A 111 2.48 19.65 25.64
N GLU A 112 2.83 20.93 25.49
CA GLU A 112 3.56 21.42 24.31
C GLU A 112 4.94 20.79 24.18
N GLU A 113 5.55 20.32 25.27
CA GLU A 113 6.86 19.68 25.29
C GLU A 113 6.81 18.21 24.90
N ASP A 114 5.62 17.59 24.87
CA ASP A 114 5.47 16.20 24.49
C ASP A 114 5.45 16.02 22.95
N THR A 115 5.87 14.85 22.49
CA THR A 115 5.84 14.48 21.07
C THR A 115 5.17 13.12 20.91
N VAL A 116 4.25 13.03 19.96
CA VAL A 116 3.63 11.77 19.55
C VAL A 116 4.22 11.33 18.22
N LEU A 117 4.89 10.20 18.21
CA LEU A 117 5.30 9.50 16.98
C LEU A 117 4.14 8.63 16.53
N PHE A 118 3.48 9.03 15.43
CA PHE A 118 2.34 8.32 14.87
C PHE A 118 2.73 7.55 13.61
N LEU A 119 2.69 6.20 13.68
CA LEU A 119 3.09 5.31 12.60
C LEU A 119 1.85 4.69 11.97
N LEU A 120 1.67 4.90 10.67
CA LEU A 120 0.46 4.48 9.95
C LEU A 120 0.80 3.65 8.72
N SER A 121 0.10 2.53 8.54
CA SER A 121 0.22 1.68 7.35
C SER A 121 -1.13 1.22 6.85
N GLY A 122 -1.17 0.54 5.71
CA GLY A 122 -2.39 -0.01 5.11
C GLY A 122 -3.22 -0.82 6.10
N GLY A 123 -4.55 -0.76 5.93
CA GLY A 123 -5.50 -1.41 6.82
C GLY A 123 -5.89 -0.59 8.07
N GLY A 124 -5.29 0.57 8.30
CA GLY A 124 -5.57 1.45 9.44
C GLY A 124 -7.03 1.89 9.56
N SER A 125 -7.78 1.95 8.45
CA SER A 125 -9.22 2.31 8.49
C SER A 125 -10.09 1.39 9.33
N ALA A 126 -9.74 0.11 9.42
CA ALA A 126 -10.43 -0.87 10.27
C ALA A 126 -9.73 -1.03 11.62
N LEU A 127 -8.40 -1.07 11.62
CA LEU A 127 -7.60 -1.35 12.81
C LEU A 127 -7.58 -0.18 13.81
N PHE A 128 -7.65 1.06 13.31
CA PHE A 128 -7.66 2.28 14.14
C PHE A 128 -9.02 2.98 14.05
N GLU A 129 -9.97 2.45 14.81
CA GLU A 129 -11.36 2.93 14.83
C GLU A 129 -11.89 3.01 16.25
N GLN A 130 -12.47 4.14 16.59
CA GLN A 130 -13.27 4.35 17.80
C GLN A 130 -14.58 5.02 17.41
N PRO A 131 -15.69 4.26 17.31
CA PRO A 131 -16.95 4.80 16.83
C PRO A 131 -17.58 5.75 17.85
N LEU A 132 -18.18 6.82 17.36
CA LEU A 132 -18.99 7.78 18.13
C LEU A 132 -20.48 7.36 18.20
N VAL A 133 -20.84 6.29 17.53
CA VAL A 133 -22.13 5.62 17.59
C VAL A 133 -21.92 4.15 18.01
N PRO A 134 -22.94 3.39 18.38
CA PRO A 134 -22.79 1.97 18.65
C PRO A 134 -22.10 1.26 17.46
N GLY A 135 -21.13 0.35 17.75
CA GLY A 135 -20.35 -0.33 16.69
C GLY A 135 -21.21 -1.05 15.66
N GLY A 136 -22.33 -1.65 16.09
CA GLY A 136 -23.30 -2.26 15.18
C GLY A 136 -23.96 -1.26 14.23
N GLU A 137 -24.21 -0.03 14.66
CA GLU A 137 -24.75 1.03 13.81
C GLU A 137 -23.72 1.49 12.79
N LEU A 138 -22.44 1.68 13.19
CA LEU A 138 -21.37 2.01 12.27
C LEU A 138 -21.24 0.95 11.16
N GLN A 139 -21.34 -0.33 11.55
CA GLN A 139 -21.30 -1.45 10.59
C GLN A 139 -22.50 -1.43 9.65
N ASP A 140 -23.72 -1.21 10.17
CA ASP A 140 -24.92 -1.12 9.33
C ASP A 140 -24.85 0.04 8.35
N ILE A 141 -24.43 1.24 8.76
CA ILE A 141 -24.23 2.39 7.88
C ILE A 141 -23.19 2.07 6.79
N THR A 142 -22.08 1.43 7.15
CA THR A 142 -21.05 1.02 6.19
C THR A 142 -21.62 0.04 5.16
N ASN A 143 -22.41 -0.94 5.60
CA ASN A 143 -23.05 -1.91 4.71
C ASN A 143 -24.09 -1.24 3.78
N GLN A 144 -24.86 -0.28 4.28
CA GLN A 144 -25.79 0.49 3.46
C GLN A 144 -25.07 1.24 2.34
N LEU A 145 -23.95 1.93 2.64
CA LEU A 145 -23.15 2.64 1.66
C LEU A 145 -22.56 1.70 0.59
N LEU A 146 -21.99 0.56 1.01
CA LEU A 146 -21.47 -0.46 0.09
C LEU A 146 -22.57 -1.01 -0.83
N ALA A 147 -23.73 -1.36 -0.28
CA ALA A 147 -24.86 -1.91 -1.03
C ALA A 147 -25.45 -0.88 -2.02
N SER A 148 -25.33 0.40 -1.71
CA SER A 148 -25.81 1.51 -2.55
C SER A 148 -24.81 1.94 -3.64
N GLY A 149 -23.62 1.35 -3.69
CA GLY A 149 -22.59 1.69 -4.66
C GLY A 149 -21.90 3.05 -4.40
N ALA A 150 -21.87 3.49 -3.14
CA ALA A 150 -21.13 4.70 -2.76
C ALA A 150 -19.63 4.51 -3.05
N ASP A 151 -19.00 5.53 -3.60
CA ASP A 151 -17.57 5.52 -3.82
C ASP A 151 -16.79 5.70 -2.50
N ILE A 152 -15.48 5.48 -2.55
CA ILE A 152 -14.62 5.53 -1.37
C ILE A 152 -14.55 6.94 -0.75
N VAL A 153 -14.71 8.01 -1.54
CA VAL A 153 -14.72 9.39 -1.04
C VAL A 153 -16.01 9.65 -0.26
N GLU A 154 -17.15 9.24 -0.80
CA GLU A 154 -18.46 9.33 -0.15
C GLU A 154 -18.48 8.51 1.15
N MET A 155 -17.96 7.28 1.11
CA MET A 155 -17.86 6.43 2.30
C MET A 155 -17.01 7.09 3.39
N ASN A 156 -15.82 7.61 3.05
CA ASN A 156 -14.95 8.27 4.01
C ASN A 156 -15.55 9.57 4.54
N THR A 157 -16.30 10.33 3.74
CA THR A 157 -17.01 11.54 4.17
C THR A 157 -17.98 11.25 5.33
N ILE A 158 -18.68 10.12 5.27
CA ILE A 158 -19.57 9.66 6.36
C ILE A 158 -18.74 9.11 7.53
N ARG A 159 -17.80 8.19 7.27
CA ARG A 159 -17.05 7.49 8.31
C ARG A 159 -16.20 8.42 9.17
N LYS A 160 -15.58 9.45 8.58
CA LYS A 160 -14.79 10.44 9.32
C LYS A 160 -15.61 11.15 10.40
N ARG A 161 -16.91 11.38 10.18
CA ARG A 161 -17.80 12.04 11.16
C ARG A 161 -18.31 11.13 12.27
N LEU A 162 -18.34 9.82 12.01
CA LEU A 162 -18.81 8.82 12.97
C LEU A 162 -17.67 8.22 13.81
N SER A 163 -16.43 8.72 13.66
CA SER A 163 -15.23 8.21 14.31
C SER A 163 -14.58 9.28 15.20
N ALA A 164 -14.07 8.86 16.36
CA ALA A 164 -13.32 9.71 17.27
C ALA A 164 -11.86 9.95 16.84
N VAL A 165 -11.36 9.21 15.84
CA VAL A 165 -9.95 9.29 15.44
C VAL A 165 -9.73 9.72 14.00
N LYS A 166 -10.70 9.52 13.11
CA LYS A 166 -10.58 9.84 11.67
C LYS A 166 -10.75 11.34 11.39
N GLY A 167 -10.35 11.76 10.17
CA GLY A 167 -10.52 13.15 9.71
C GLY A 167 -9.83 14.17 10.60
N GLY A 168 -8.60 13.90 11.04
CA GLY A 168 -7.79 14.79 11.85
C GLY A 168 -8.06 14.73 13.36
N ARG A 169 -9.06 13.99 13.80
CA ARG A 169 -9.47 13.98 15.23
C ARG A 169 -8.43 13.36 16.14
N PHE A 170 -7.66 12.36 15.69
CA PHE A 170 -6.59 11.80 16.51
C PHE A 170 -5.49 12.85 16.77
N ALA A 171 -5.04 13.55 15.75
CA ALA A 171 -4.04 14.60 15.93
C ALA A 171 -4.58 15.78 16.77
N GLN A 172 -5.87 16.11 16.64
CA GLN A 172 -6.53 17.09 17.51
C GLN A 172 -6.54 16.63 18.96
N ALA A 173 -6.78 15.33 19.23
CA ALA A 173 -6.74 14.75 20.58
C ALA A 173 -5.33 14.78 21.19
N CYS A 174 -4.28 14.80 20.37
CA CYS A 174 -2.89 14.93 20.82
C CYS A 174 -2.52 16.38 21.22
N ALA A 175 -3.30 17.38 20.77
CA ALA A 175 -2.96 18.78 21.06
C ALA A 175 -2.91 19.08 22.56
N PRO A 176 -1.94 19.92 23.03
CA PRO A 176 -0.99 20.75 22.26
C PRO A 176 0.32 20.07 21.88
N ALA A 177 0.49 18.78 22.12
CA ALA A 177 1.70 18.03 21.76
C ALA A 177 1.92 18.00 20.24
N LYS A 178 3.18 17.93 19.84
CA LYS A 178 3.55 17.75 18.42
C LYS A 178 3.31 16.31 17.97
N VAL A 179 2.74 16.13 16.80
CA VAL A 179 2.57 14.83 16.14
C VAL A 179 3.53 14.74 14.98
N PHE A 180 4.42 13.76 15.00
CA PHE A 180 5.23 13.39 13.84
C PHE A 180 4.63 12.10 13.25
N SER A 181 3.98 12.23 12.10
CA SER A 181 3.28 11.13 11.45
C SER A 181 4.16 10.53 10.35
N ILE A 182 4.44 9.23 10.44
CA ILE A 182 5.12 8.45 9.40
C ILE A 182 4.09 7.53 8.76
N VAL A 183 3.89 7.68 7.45
CA VAL A 183 2.88 6.96 6.69
C VAL A 183 3.53 6.05 5.65
N LEU A 184 3.27 4.75 5.74
CA LEU A 184 3.47 3.78 4.66
C LEU A 184 2.21 3.77 3.80
N SER A 185 2.33 4.21 2.54
CA SER A 185 1.18 4.36 1.64
C SER A 185 1.00 3.15 0.74
N ASP A 186 -0.19 2.56 0.79
CA ASP A 186 -0.66 1.52 -0.13
C ASP A 186 -1.70 2.05 -1.15
N ILE A 187 -1.90 3.36 -1.22
CA ILE A 187 -2.87 4.00 -2.12
C ILE A 187 -2.14 4.84 -3.17
N LEU A 188 -2.48 4.65 -4.43
CA LEU A 188 -1.88 5.37 -5.55
C LEU A 188 -2.04 6.89 -5.43
N GLY A 189 -0.92 7.60 -5.54
CA GLY A 189 -0.89 9.06 -5.42
C GLY A 189 -0.84 9.59 -4.00
N ASP A 190 -0.76 8.70 -3.01
CA ASP A 190 -0.55 8.99 -1.59
C ASP A 190 -1.55 10.00 -1.00
N PRO A 191 -2.88 9.84 -1.22
CA PRO A 191 -3.87 10.76 -0.66
C PRO A 191 -3.98 10.55 0.86
N LEU A 192 -3.26 11.36 1.62
CA LEU A 192 -3.13 11.23 3.09
C LEU A 192 -4.47 11.21 3.82
N ASP A 193 -5.48 11.90 3.31
CA ASP A 193 -6.83 11.94 3.87
C ASP A 193 -7.63 10.65 3.63
N MET A 194 -7.17 9.80 2.70
CA MET A 194 -7.75 8.49 2.40
C MET A 194 -7.06 7.35 3.18
N ILE A 195 -5.75 7.50 3.46
CA ILE A 195 -5.00 6.50 4.21
C ILE A 195 -5.50 6.46 5.65
N ALA A 196 -6.03 5.31 6.08
CA ALA A 196 -6.74 5.11 7.35
C ALA A 196 -7.86 6.15 7.62
N SER A 197 -8.38 6.80 6.59
CA SER A 197 -9.34 7.91 6.65
C SER A 197 -8.80 9.15 7.38
N GLY A 198 -7.49 9.40 7.29
CA GLY A 198 -6.81 10.62 7.69
C GLY A 198 -6.81 10.95 9.20
N PRO A 199 -6.32 10.09 10.12
CA PRO A 199 -6.34 10.40 11.56
C PRO A 199 -5.53 11.64 11.96
N ALA A 200 -4.47 11.95 11.22
CA ALA A 200 -3.58 13.10 11.45
C ALA A 200 -3.57 14.06 10.25
N VAL A 201 -4.67 14.16 9.51
CA VAL A 201 -4.80 15.01 8.32
C VAL A 201 -6.08 15.83 8.42
N PRO A 202 -6.07 17.15 8.14
CA PRO A 202 -7.27 17.94 8.07
C PRO A 202 -8.29 17.37 7.07
N ASP A 203 -9.56 17.37 7.43
CA ASP A 203 -10.61 16.82 6.56
C ASP A 203 -11.16 17.90 5.63
N GLY A 204 -10.95 17.74 4.32
CA GLY A 204 -11.49 18.64 3.30
C GLY A 204 -13.00 18.51 3.07
N SER A 205 -13.66 17.42 3.51
CA SER A 205 -15.09 17.21 3.32
C SER A 205 -15.94 18.07 4.29
N THR A 206 -17.13 18.49 3.91
CA THR A 206 -18.02 19.33 4.72
C THR A 206 -19.19 18.54 5.31
N CYS A 207 -19.78 19.03 6.40
CA CYS A 207 -21.01 18.45 6.95
C CYS A 207 -22.16 18.52 5.93
N ALA A 208 -22.22 19.55 5.10
CA ALA A 208 -23.22 19.65 4.02
C ALA A 208 -23.08 18.50 3.01
N GLN A 209 -21.87 18.15 2.62
CA GLN A 209 -21.61 16.97 1.76
C GLN A 209 -22.03 15.67 2.44
N ALA A 210 -21.72 15.50 3.73
CA ALA A 210 -22.12 14.29 4.46
C ALA A 210 -23.64 14.13 4.54
N LEU A 211 -24.37 15.21 4.79
CA LEU A 211 -25.84 15.19 4.82
C LEU A 211 -26.42 14.92 3.43
N ALA A 212 -25.85 15.50 2.37
CA ALA A 212 -26.26 15.24 0.99
C ALA A 212 -26.04 13.78 0.58
N ILE A 213 -24.92 13.17 0.99
CA ILE A 213 -24.64 11.74 0.77
C ILE A 213 -25.65 10.87 1.52
N ALA A 214 -25.95 11.21 2.77
CA ALA A 214 -26.94 10.47 3.57
C ALA A 214 -28.34 10.54 2.94
N GLU A 215 -28.72 11.66 2.38
CA GLU A 215 -29.98 11.84 1.64
C GLU A 215 -29.97 11.08 0.30
N LYS A 216 -28.91 11.22 -0.50
CA LYS A 216 -28.71 10.55 -1.80
C LYS A 216 -28.94 9.04 -1.69
N TYR A 217 -28.36 8.42 -0.66
CA TYR A 217 -28.43 6.99 -0.44
C TYR A 217 -29.54 6.57 0.55
N GLN A 218 -30.35 7.52 1.02
CA GLN A 218 -31.45 7.28 1.96
C GLN A 218 -31.00 6.46 3.19
N LEU A 219 -29.85 6.84 3.77
CA LEU A 219 -29.24 6.09 4.88
C LEU A 219 -30.16 6.10 6.11
N ARG A 220 -30.35 4.93 6.69
CA ARG A 220 -31.04 4.77 7.97
C ARG A 220 -30.06 5.13 9.09
N LEU A 221 -30.29 6.25 9.74
CA LEU A 221 -29.42 6.83 10.75
C LEU A 221 -30.19 7.06 12.03
N SER A 222 -29.57 6.78 13.19
CA SER A 222 -30.08 7.23 14.48
C SER A 222 -30.05 8.76 14.60
N ALA A 223 -30.72 9.29 15.60
CA ALA A 223 -30.65 10.74 15.92
C ALA A 223 -29.20 11.16 16.25
N GLN A 224 -28.44 10.31 16.93
CA GLN A 224 -27.02 10.53 17.25
C GLN A 224 -26.17 10.59 15.99
N ALA A 225 -26.30 9.63 15.08
CA ALA A 225 -25.56 9.63 13.82
C ALA A 225 -25.86 10.87 12.98
N LYS A 226 -27.13 11.27 12.85
CA LYS A 226 -27.54 12.50 12.15
C LYS A 226 -26.90 13.77 12.76
N ALA A 227 -26.89 13.86 14.09
CA ALA A 227 -26.28 14.98 14.79
C ALA A 227 -24.75 15.05 14.55
N LEU A 228 -24.07 13.90 14.48
CA LEU A 228 -22.64 13.81 14.18
C LEU A 228 -22.34 14.19 12.72
N LEU A 229 -23.16 13.80 11.75
CA LEU A 229 -23.00 14.20 10.34
C LEU A 229 -23.14 15.71 10.15
N ALA A 230 -23.91 16.39 11.00
CA ALA A 230 -24.09 17.84 10.97
C ALA A 230 -22.93 18.63 11.62
N GLN A 231 -21.93 17.93 12.20
CA GLN A 231 -20.75 18.54 12.81
C GLN A 231 -19.57 18.54 11.85
N GLU A 232 -18.79 19.64 11.84
CA GLU A 232 -17.57 19.68 11.07
C GLU A 232 -16.44 18.90 11.77
N THR A 233 -15.61 18.31 10.95
CA THR A 233 -14.32 17.69 11.33
C THR A 233 -13.22 18.76 11.33
N PRO A 234 -12.06 18.53 11.98
CA PRO A 234 -10.93 19.47 11.96
C PRO A 234 -10.53 19.89 10.54
N LYS A 235 -10.49 21.21 10.30
CA LYS A 235 -10.15 21.81 8.99
C LYS A 235 -8.70 22.28 8.91
N ALA A 236 -8.05 22.43 10.05
CA ALA A 236 -6.64 22.76 10.19
C ALA A 236 -6.04 21.99 11.38
N LEU A 237 -4.77 21.67 11.29
CA LEU A 237 -3.97 21.01 12.33
C LEU A 237 -2.59 21.68 12.35
N ASP A 238 -2.31 22.41 13.42
CA ASP A 238 -1.04 23.17 13.54
C ASP A 238 0.07 22.36 14.22
N ASN A 239 -0.29 21.21 14.80
CA ASN A 239 0.60 20.36 15.58
C ASN A 239 1.14 19.15 14.82
N VAL A 240 0.90 19.00 13.51
CA VAL A 240 1.25 17.81 12.75
C VAL A 240 2.34 18.07 11.73
N THR A 241 3.33 17.19 11.69
CA THR A 241 4.26 17.05 10.56
C THR A 241 4.13 15.64 10.02
N THR A 242 3.82 15.48 8.74
CA THR A 242 3.66 14.16 8.10
C THR A 242 4.78 13.88 7.12
N GLN A 243 5.33 12.69 7.19
CA GLN A 243 6.28 12.15 6.23
C GLN A 243 5.74 10.86 5.63
N ILE A 244 5.57 10.84 4.30
CA ILE A 244 5.26 9.61 3.57
C ILE A 244 6.56 8.89 3.32
N THR A 245 6.59 7.61 3.61
CA THR A 245 7.73 6.73 3.37
C THR A 245 7.23 5.34 3.00
N GLY A 246 7.95 4.63 2.12
CA GLY A 246 7.43 3.36 1.60
C GLY A 246 6.14 3.58 0.81
N SER A 247 6.29 4.00 -0.45
CA SER A 247 5.21 4.16 -1.42
C SER A 247 5.63 3.56 -2.75
N VAL A 248 4.69 3.43 -3.69
CA VAL A 248 5.00 3.00 -5.06
C VAL A 248 6.05 3.91 -5.72
N ARG A 249 6.06 5.21 -5.39
CA ARG A 249 7.07 6.15 -5.87
C ARG A 249 8.46 5.77 -5.39
N GLU A 250 8.61 5.41 -4.13
CA GLU A 250 9.90 4.97 -3.58
C GLU A 250 10.32 3.60 -4.12
N LEU A 251 9.36 2.69 -4.32
CA LEU A 251 9.59 1.40 -4.98
C LEU A 251 10.16 1.60 -6.38
N CYS A 252 9.57 2.49 -7.19
CA CYS A 252 10.06 2.85 -8.52
C CYS A 252 11.42 3.55 -8.49
N ALA A 253 11.64 4.46 -7.53
CA ALA A 253 12.91 5.15 -7.38
C ALA A 253 14.05 4.18 -7.04
N ALA A 254 13.79 3.20 -6.16
CA ALA A 254 14.74 2.15 -5.82
C ALA A 254 15.03 1.23 -7.02
N ALA A 255 14.00 0.88 -7.81
CA ALA A 255 14.18 0.15 -9.07
C ALA A 255 15.07 0.93 -10.05
N ALA A 256 14.83 2.22 -10.20
CA ALA A 256 15.64 3.07 -11.07
C ALA A 256 17.11 3.14 -10.62
N GLU A 257 17.35 3.23 -9.32
CA GLU A 257 18.70 3.24 -8.77
C GLU A 257 19.42 1.90 -8.97
N ALA A 258 18.73 0.79 -8.77
CA ALA A 258 19.26 -0.55 -9.06
C ALA A 258 19.59 -0.69 -10.56
N CYS A 259 18.72 -0.23 -11.45
CA CYS A 259 18.97 -0.19 -12.89
C CYS A 259 20.25 0.59 -13.22
N ARG A 260 20.47 1.77 -12.62
CA ARG A 260 21.70 2.59 -12.84
C ARG A 260 22.95 1.82 -12.43
N LYS A 261 22.93 1.16 -11.29
CA LYS A 261 24.06 0.35 -10.80
C LYS A 261 24.43 -0.78 -11.75
N LEU A 262 23.43 -1.35 -12.46
CA LEU A 262 23.62 -2.38 -13.48
C LEU A 262 23.95 -1.83 -14.88
N GLY A 263 24.10 -0.50 -14.99
CA GLY A 263 24.48 0.17 -16.24
C GLY A 263 23.33 0.47 -17.18
N TYR A 264 22.09 0.34 -16.74
CA TYR A 264 20.92 0.77 -17.49
C TYR A 264 20.65 2.27 -17.34
N ALA A 265 20.11 2.90 -18.37
CA ALA A 265 19.54 4.24 -18.29
C ALA A 265 18.05 4.13 -17.96
N PRO A 266 17.63 4.34 -16.70
CA PRO A 266 16.24 4.19 -16.31
C PRO A 266 15.41 5.41 -16.71
N LEU A 267 14.18 5.15 -17.17
CA LEU A 267 13.13 6.15 -17.40
C LEU A 267 11.88 5.71 -16.62
N LEU A 268 11.44 6.54 -15.68
CA LEU A 268 10.15 6.35 -15.02
C LEU A 268 9.05 6.82 -15.95
N LEU A 269 8.18 5.90 -16.37
CA LEU A 269 7.02 6.18 -17.21
C LEU A 269 5.86 6.73 -16.37
N THR A 270 5.58 6.07 -15.25
CA THR A 270 4.51 6.45 -14.32
C THR A 270 4.71 5.77 -12.97
N ASP A 271 4.18 6.37 -11.91
CA ASP A 271 3.99 5.79 -10.58
C ASP A 271 2.48 5.62 -10.25
N ARG A 272 1.61 5.65 -11.29
CA ARG A 272 0.15 5.61 -11.16
C ARG A 272 -0.50 4.69 -12.18
N LEU A 273 0.17 3.59 -12.53
CA LEU A 273 -0.37 2.61 -13.46
C LEU A 273 -1.61 1.94 -12.86
N CYS A 274 -2.77 2.06 -13.50
CA CYS A 274 -4.05 1.53 -12.99
C CYS A 274 -4.95 0.92 -14.06
N CYS A 275 -4.42 0.61 -15.25
CA CYS A 275 -5.16 -0.03 -16.33
C CYS A 275 -5.20 -1.56 -16.17
N GLU A 276 -5.82 -2.26 -17.13
CA GLU A 276 -5.82 -3.72 -17.17
C GLU A 276 -4.40 -4.27 -17.38
N ALA A 277 -4.04 -5.29 -16.61
CA ALA A 277 -2.68 -5.84 -16.53
C ALA A 277 -2.12 -6.28 -17.87
N ARG A 278 -2.91 -7.02 -18.69
CA ARG A 278 -2.48 -7.48 -20.02
C ARG A 278 -2.26 -6.32 -20.99
N GLU A 279 -3.01 -5.24 -20.90
CA GLU A 279 -2.81 -4.06 -21.74
C GLU A 279 -1.52 -3.32 -21.38
N ALA A 280 -1.26 -3.17 -20.08
CA ALA A 280 0.01 -2.63 -19.58
C ALA A 280 1.20 -3.46 -20.04
N GLY A 281 1.10 -4.80 -19.97
CA GLY A 281 2.14 -5.73 -20.41
C GLY A 281 2.40 -5.63 -21.91
N SER A 282 1.35 -5.61 -22.72
CA SER A 282 1.45 -5.43 -24.17
C SER A 282 2.11 -4.09 -24.52
N PHE A 283 1.77 -3.02 -23.81
CA PHE A 283 2.37 -1.70 -24.01
C PHE A 283 3.86 -1.67 -23.63
N LEU A 284 4.25 -2.24 -22.49
CA LEU A 284 5.66 -2.35 -22.09
C LEU A 284 6.47 -3.21 -23.07
N GLY A 285 5.87 -4.31 -23.56
CA GLY A 285 6.46 -5.13 -24.61
C GLY A 285 6.68 -4.37 -25.93
N ALA A 286 5.71 -3.54 -26.33
CA ALA A 286 5.83 -2.68 -27.51
C ALA A 286 6.93 -1.63 -27.35
N ILE A 287 7.06 -1.01 -26.17
CA ILE A 287 8.17 -0.09 -25.84
C ILE A 287 9.51 -0.84 -25.98
N ALA A 288 9.63 -2.02 -25.37
CA ALA A 288 10.86 -2.80 -25.42
C ALA A 288 11.25 -3.13 -26.85
N ARG A 289 10.30 -3.56 -27.68
CA ARG A 289 10.51 -3.86 -29.11
C ARG A 289 10.94 -2.63 -29.92
N THR A 290 10.36 -1.45 -29.63
CA THR A 290 10.70 -0.19 -30.31
C THR A 290 12.14 0.23 -30.05
N HIS A 291 12.64 -0.04 -28.86
CA HIS A 291 13.99 0.35 -28.42
C HIS A 291 15.03 -0.79 -28.52
N ALA A 292 14.64 -1.97 -29.03
CA ALA A 292 15.56 -3.09 -29.22
C ALA A 292 16.66 -2.74 -30.23
N GLY A 293 17.87 -3.29 -30.02
CA GLY A 293 19.02 -3.09 -30.90
C GLY A 293 19.74 -1.73 -30.75
N GLN A 294 19.41 -0.96 -29.72
CA GLN A 294 20.18 0.23 -29.38
C GLN A 294 21.45 -0.14 -28.60
N GLU A 295 22.53 0.61 -28.81
CA GLU A 295 23.81 0.35 -28.10
C GLU A 295 23.73 0.53 -26.58
N LYS A 296 22.78 1.34 -26.10
CA LYS A 296 22.61 1.64 -24.66
C LYS A 296 21.65 0.66 -24.00
N LYS A 297 22.02 0.22 -22.82
CA LYS A 297 21.08 -0.50 -21.95
C LYS A 297 20.01 0.48 -21.44
N LEU A 298 18.74 0.16 -21.65
CA LEU A 298 17.59 0.96 -21.23
C LEU A 298 16.72 0.20 -20.24
N ALA A 299 16.11 0.93 -19.31
CA ALA A 299 15.09 0.40 -18.40
C ALA A 299 13.89 1.34 -18.35
N PHE A 300 12.71 0.84 -18.68
CA PHE A 300 11.45 1.59 -18.57
C PHE A 300 10.68 1.07 -17.36
N ILE A 301 10.35 1.96 -16.43
CA ILE A 301 9.79 1.62 -15.12
C ILE A 301 8.38 2.17 -15.03
N ALA A 302 7.43 1.33 -14.61
CA ALA A 302 6.07 1.73 -14.30
C ALA A 302 5.67 1.13 -12.96
N GLY A 303 5.15 1.96 -12.07
CA GLY A 303 4.61 1.52 -10.78
C GLY A 303 3.13 1.81 -10.68
N GLY A 304 2.42 1.01 -9.89
CA GLY A 304 1.00 1.20 -9.69
C GLY A 304 0.28 -0.05 -9.22
N GLU A 305 -1.00 -0.12 -9.50
CA GLU A 305 -1.86 -1.26 -9.20
C GLU A 305 -2.77 -1.53 -10.39
N THR A 306 -2.38 -2.50 -11.22
CA THR A 306 -3.20 -2.91 -12.37
C THR A 306 -4.36 -3.81 -11.93
N VAL A 307 -5.34 -3.98 -12.79
CA VAL A 307 -6.51 -4.82 -12.54
C VAL A 307 -6.55 -6.00 -13.51
N VAL A 308 -7.23 -7.07 -13.10
CA VAL A 308 -7.52 -8.24 -13.94
C VAL A 308 -9.02 -8.41 -14.08
N HIS A 309 -9.52 -8.49 -15.31
CA HIS A 309 -10.88 -8.92 -15.57
C HIS A 309 -10.93 -10.44 -15.70
N LEU A 310 -11.56 -11.08 -14.71
CA LEU A 310 -11.69 -12.53 -14.68
C LEU A 310 -12.73 -12.98 -15.73
N THR A 311 -12.27 -13.63 -16.78
CA THR A 311 -13.08 -14.19 -17.88
C THR A 311 -12.96 -15.71 -17.95
N GLY A 312 -11.89 -16.26 -17.37
CA GLY A 312 -11.56 -17.69 -17.36
C GLY A 312 -11.63 -18.32 -15.97
N LYS A 313 -11.05 -19.51 -15.85
CA LYS A 313 -10.98 -20.32 -14.63
C LYS A 313 -9.54 -20.66 -14.25
N GLY A 314 -8.56 -20.08 -14.94
CA GLY A 314 -7.15 -20.30 -14.68
C GLY A 314 -6.67 -19.69 -13.38
N LEU A 315 -5.38 -19.85 -13.11
CA LEU A 315 -4.71 -19.35 -11.92
C LEU A 315 -3.68 -18.27 -12.33
N GLY A 316 -3.65 -17.17 -11.58
CA GLY A 316 -2.70 -16.08 -11.82
C GLY A 316 -3.06 -14.84 -11.01
N GLY A 317 -2.28 -13.80 -11.23
CA GLY A 317 -2.48 -12.47 -10.69
C GLY A 317 -2.13 -11.39 -11.71
N ARG A 318 -2.31 -10.13 -11.31
CA ARG A 318 -2.10 -8.97 -12.20
C ARG A 318 -0.67 -8.83 -12.68
N ASN A 319 0.31 -9.10 -11.81
CA ASN A 319 1.72 -9.00 -12.15
C ASN A 319 2.15 -10.12 -13.10
N GLN A 320 1.60 -11.31 -12.91
CA GLN A 320 1.83 -12.46 -13.80
C GLN A 320 1.19 -12.22 -15.19
N GLU A 321 -0.05 -11.72 -15.25
CA GLU A 321 -0.70 -11.39 -16.53
C GLU A 321 0.03 -10.27 -17.26
N LEU A 322 0.47 -9.23 -16.56
CA LEU A 322 1.24 -8.14 -17.14
C LEU A 322 2.53 -8.68 -17.79
N ALA A 323 3.31 -9.45 -17.06
CA ALA A 323 4.54 -10.02 -17.59
C ALA A 323 4.28 -10.93 -18.78
N LEU A 324 3.34 -11.88 -18.67
CA LEU A 324 3.04 -12.83 -19.76
C LEU A 324 2.57 -12.11 -21.03
N ALA A 325 1.79 -11.04 -20.91
CA ALA A 325 1.29 -10.29 -22.04
C ALA A 325 2.39 -9.58 -22.86
N ALA A 326 3.55 -9.32 -22.26
CA ALA A 326 4.69 -8.75 -22.97
C ALA A 326 5.43 -9.79 -23.85
N ALA A 327 5.35 -11.09 -23.53
CA ALA A 327 6.15 -12.14 -24.17
C ALA A 327 6.07 -12.17 -25.71
N PRO A 328 4.90 -11.99 -26.38
CA PRO A 328 4.85 -12.00 -27.84
C PRO A 328 5.64 -10.86 -28.49
N ALA A 329 5.66 -9.67 -27.88
CA ALA A 329 6.39 -8.52 -28.41
C ALA A 329 7.90 -8.64 -28.23
N LEU A 330 8.35 -9.41 -27.23
CA LEU A 330 9.75 -9.65 -26.93
C LEU A 330 10.39 -10.77 -27.74
N ALA A 331 9.60 -11.57 -28.47
CA ALA A 331 10.10 -12.76 -29.17
C ALA A 331 11.35 -12.45 -30.01
N GLY A 332 12.46 -13.14 -29.72
CA GLY A 332 13.75 -12.97 -30.39
C GLY A 332 14.48 -11.66 -30.09
N GLN A 333 14.01 -10.85 -29.14
CA GLN A 333 14.67 -9.60 -28.74
C GLN A 333 15.60 -9.85 -27.53
N ASN A 334 16.66 -9.06 -27.42
CA ASN A 334 17.51 -9.04 -26.25
C ASN A 334 16.92 -8.09 -25.16
N ALA A 335 15.72 -8.42 -24.72
CA ALA A 335 14.94 -7.65 -23.80
C ALA A 335 14.14 -8.55 -22.86
N ALA A 336 13.74 -8.02 -21.72
CA ALA A 336 12.90 -8.69 -20.73
C ALA A 336 11.87 -7.72 -20.15
N VAL A 337 10.73 -8.25 -19.71
CA VAL A 337 9.74 -7.53 -18.91
C VAL A 337 9.45 -8.37 -17.67
N PHE A 338 9.45 -7.72 -16.52
CA PHE A 338 8.96 -8.30 -15.28
C PHE A 338 7.97 -7.37 -14.59
N SER A 339 7.10 -7.95 -13.77
CA SER A 339 6.22 -7.22 -12.87
C SER A 339 6.10 -7.97 -11.55
N VAL A 340 6.12 -7.25 -10.43
CA VAL A 340 6.15 -7.84 -9.09
C VAL A 340 5.37 -6.98 -8.10
N GLY A 341 4.57 -7.66 -7.25
CA GLY A 341 3.94 -7.07 -6.09
C GLY A 341 4.92 -6.95 -4.93
N SER A 342 4.96 -5.78 -4.30
CA SER A 342 5.87 -5.53 -3.18
C SER A 342 5.58 -6.37 -1.95
N ASP A 343 4.37 -6.89 -1.78
CA ASP A 343 3.95 -7.75 -0.65
C ASP A 343 4.40 -9.22 -0.79
N GLY A 344 4.90 -9.59 -1.98
CA GLY A 344 5.38 -10.94 -2.24
C GLY A 344 4.29 -11.93 -2.63
N THR A 345 3.09 -11.44 -2.97
CA THR A 345 1.95 -12.26 -3.43
C THR A 345 1.30 -11.63 -4.65
N ASP A 346 0.73 -12.46 -5.52
CA ASP A 346 0.03 -11.98 -6.71
C ASP A 346 -1.18 -12.89 -7.02
N GLY A 347 -2.38 -12.37 -6.73
CA GLY A 347 -3.61 -13.15 -6.77
C GLY A 347 -3.61 -14.31 -5.76
N PRO A 348 -4.32 -15.41 -6.02
CA PRO A 348 -4.38 -16.57 -5.14
C PRO A 348 -3.20 -17.54 -5.35
N THR A 349 -1.98 -17.01 -5.59
CA THR A 349 -0.78 -17.81 -5.88
C THR A 349 0.34 -17.58 -4.85
N ASP A 350 1.38 -18.41 -4.88
CA ASP A 350 2.59 -18.25 -4.09
C ASP A 350 3.66 -17.38 -4.78
N ALA A 351 3.38 -16.92 -6.00
CA ALA A 351 4.26 -16.04 -6.74
C ALA A 351 3.99 -14.56 -6.41
N ALA A 352 5.03 -13.76 -6.39
CA ALA A 352 4.96 -12.31 -6.28
C ALA A 352 4.72 -11.63 -7.64
N GLY A 353 4.95 -12.34 -8.74
CA GLY A 353 4.79 -11.81 -10.08
C GLY A 353 5.39 -12.69 -11.15
N GLY A 354 5.72 -12.09 -12.29
CA GLY A 354 6.22 -12.79 -13.47
C GLY A 354 7.37 -12.08 -14.18
N TYR A 355 8.16 -12.87 -14.89
CA TYR A 355 9.28 -12.47 -15.75
C TYR A 355 9.14 -13.15 -17.12
N VAL A 356 9.37 -12.42 -18.17
CA VAL A 356 9.45 -12.92 -19.56
C VAL A 356 10.59 -12.24 -20.30
N ASP A 357 11.14 -12.93 -21.30
CA ASP A 357 12.20 -12.43 -22.17
C ASP A 357 12.01 -12.88 -23.63
N GLY A 358 13.00 -12.62 -24.48
CA GLY A 358 12.97 -12.96 -25.89
C GLY A 358 12.80 -14.44 -26.20
N ASP A 359 13.10 -15.33 -25.27
CA ASP A 359 13.01 -16.80 -25.43
C ASP A 359 11.66 -17.34 -24.97
N THR A 360 10.93 -16.59 -24.13
CA THR A 360 9.74 -17.07 -23.41
C THR A 360 8.63 -17.53 -24.36
N ALA A 361 8.32 -16.74 -25.39
CA ALA A 361 7.24 -17.09 -26.35
C ALA A 361 7.52 -18.40 -27.07
N ALA A 362 8.77 -18.63 -27.52
CA ALA A 362 9.19 -19.86 -28.18
C ALA A 362 9.16 -21.07 -27.22
N ALA A 363 9.60 -20.88 -25.98
CA ALA A 363 9.57 -21.92 -24.96
C ALA A 363 8.14 -22.36 -24.60
N LEU A 364 7.20 -21.42 -24.52
CA LEU A 364 5.79 -21.69 -24.29
C LEU A 364 5.18 -22.43 -25.47
N ALA A 365 5.41 -21.97 -26.72
CA ALA A 365 4.90 -22.62 -27.91
C ALA A 365 5.41 -24.07 -28.04
N ALA A 366 6.69 -24.33 -27.75
CA ALA A 366 7.26 -25.67 -27.75
C ALA A 366 6.60 -26.63 -26.73
N LYS A 367 6.00 -26.08 -25.67
CA LYS A 367 5.25 -26.83 -24.64
C LYS A 367 3.72 -26.82 -24.89
N GLY A 368 3.28 -26.34 -26.06
CA GLY A 368 1.86 -26.31 -26.44
C GLY A 368 1.04 -25.19 -25.84
N TRP A 369 1.67 -24.18 -25.21
CA TRP A 369 1.00 -23.02 -24.68
C TRP A 369 0.82 -21.93 -25.75
N ASN A 370 -0.40 -21.34 -25.80
CA ASN A 370 -0.67 -20.13 -26.55
C ASN A 370 -0.90 -18.97 -25.59
N VAL A 371 -0.08 -17.93 -25.66
CA VAL A 371 -0.11 -16.79 -24.73
C VAL A 371 -1.49 -16.11 -24.72
N PHE A 372 -2.12 -15.91 -25.88
CA PHE A 372 -3.42 -15.22 -25.97
C PHE A 372 -4.55 -16.04 -25.35
N ASP A 373 -4.58 -17.35 -25.61
CA ASP A 373 -5.57 -18.25 -25.02
C ASP A 373 -5.37 -18.38 -23.50
N THR A 374 -4.12 -18.41 -23.06
CA THR A 374 -3.75 -18.44 -21.64
C THR A 374 -4.24 -17.18 -20.91
N LEU A 375 -3.98 -15.99 -21.47
CA LEU A 375 -4.45 -14.72 -20.91
C LEU A 375 -5.98 -14.63 -20.90
N LYS A 376 -6.66 -15.12 -21.94
CA LYS A 376 -8.12 -15.20 -21.99
C LYS A 376 -8.70 -16.10 -20.89
N ASN A 377 -7.97 -17.16 -20.52
CA ASN A 377 -8.35 -18.06 -19.43
C ASN A 377 -7.89 -17.58 -18.04
N ASN A 378 -7.18 -16.44 -17.94
CA ASN A 378 -6.55 -15.94 -16.71
C ASN A 378 -5.60 -16.97 -16.06
N ASP A 379 -4.79 -17.69 -16.86
CA ASP A 379 -3.95 -18.82 -16.43
C ASP A 379 -2.45 -18.50 -16.54
N ALA A 380 -2.08 -17.28 -16.20
CA ALA A 380 -0.70 -16.80 -16.31
C ALA A 380 0.27 -17.57 -15.41
N TYR A 381 -0.20 -18.06 -14.25
CA TYR A 381 0.64 -18.82 -13.32
C TYR A 381 1.23 -20.08 -13.94
N HIS A 382 0.39 -20.95 -14.52
CA HIS A 382 0.86 -22.21 -15.09
C HIS A 382 1.74 -22.00 -16.33
N ALA A 383 1.42 -21.01 -17.15
CA ALA A 383 2.27 -20.67 -18.31
C ALA A 383 3.65 -20.16 -17.87
N LEU A 384 3.70 -19.23 -16.91
CA LEU A 384 4.96 -18.73 -16.37
C LEU A 384 5.73 -19.82 -15.61
N GLN A 385 5.06 -20.71 -14.91
CA GLN A 385 5.68 -21.88 -14.30
C GLN A 385 6.34 -22.77 -15.37
N ALA A 386 5.63 -23.05 -16.45
CA ALA A 386 6.15 -23.82 -17.57
C ALA A 386 7.36 -23.16 -18.26
N ALA A 387 7.41 -21.81 -18.28
CA ALA A 387 8.51 -21.03 -18.86
C ALA A 387 9.61 -20.69 -17.84
N GLU A 388 9.53 -21.15 -16.57
CA GLU A 388 10.43 -20.80 -15.48
C GLU A 388 10.46 -19.28 -15.17
N GLY A 389 9.35 -18.60 -15.52
CA GLY A 389 9.20 -17.15 -15.41
C GLY A 389 8.53 -16.66 -14.13
N LEU A 390 8.18 -17.52 -13.17
CA LEU A 390 7.63 -17.09 -11.90
C LEU A 390 8.67 -16.34 -11.06
N ILE A 391 8.22 -15.31 -10.36
CA ILE A 391 9.00 -14.60 -9.33
C ILE A 391 8.45 -15.01 -7.98
N ILE A 392 9.26 -15.68 -7.18
CA ILE A 392 8.91 -16.16 -5.84
C ILE A 392 9.79 -15.44 -4.82
N THR A 393 9.18 -14.61 -3.98
CA THR A 393 9.88 -13.87 -2.92
C THR A 393 9.49 -14.35 -1.52
N GLY A 394 8.35 -15.04 -1.39
CA GLY A 394 7.65 -15.20 -0.13
C GLY A 394 7.06 -13.87 0.36
N ALA A 395 6.33 -13.90 1.47
CA ALA A 395 5.75 -12.71 2.08
C ALA A 395 6.84 -11.75 2.55
N THR A 396 6.84 -10.52 2.08
CA THR A 396 7.88 -9.50 2.34
C THR A 396 7.65 -8.70 3.62
N GLY A 397 6.38 -8.59 4.05
CA GLY A 397 5.97 -7.78 5.20
C GLY A 397 5.71 -6.30 4.89
N THR A 398 5.80 -5.89 3.62
CA THR A 398 5.36 -4.58 3.14
C THR A 398 4.20 -4.73 2.15
N ASN A 399 3.52 -3.64 1.83
CA ASN A 399 2.61 -3.53 0.69
C ASN A 399 2.55 -2.06 0.27
N VAL A 400 3.20 -1.76 -0.85
CA VAL A 400 3.26 -0.43 -1.46
C VAL A 400 2.99 -0.52 -2.97
N ASN A 401 2.03 -1.37 -3.34
CA ASN A 401 1.67 -1.70 -4.73
C ASN A 401 2.78 -2.44 -5.51
N ASP A 402 2.78 -2.29 -6.83
CA ASP A 402 3.56 -3.10 -7.77
C ASP A 402 4.58 -2.25 -8.53
N VAL A 403 5.62 -2.90 -9.05
CA VAL A 403 6.54 -2.32 -10.02
C VAL A 403 6.72 -3.24 -11.21
N ALA A 404 6.59 -2.68 -12.42
CA ALA A 404 6.89 -3.33 -13.68
C ALA A 404 8.09 -2.66 -14.35
N VAL A 405 8.99 -3.44 -14.93
CA VAL A 405 10.19 -2.94 -15.60
C VAL A 405 10.39 -3.67 -16.92
N ALA A 406 10.63 -2.90 -17.98
CA ALA A 406 11.13 -3.42 -19.25
C ALA A 406 12.64 -3.14 -19.34
N LEU A 407 13.46 -4.17 -19.43
CA LEU A 407 14.92 -4.11 -19.58
C LEU A 407 15.28 -4.40 -21.05
N ILE A 408 16.17 -3.60 -21.60
CA ILE A 408 16.64 -3.73 -22.98
C ILE A 408 18.17 -3.66 -22.96
N THR A 409 18.80 -4.66 -23.56
CA THR A 409 20.27 -4.67 -23.76
C THR A 409 20.54 -4.64 -25.26
N GLY A 410 21.66 -4.01 -25.62
CA GLY A 410 22.12 -3.96 -27.01
C GLY A 410 22.57 -5.33 -27.55
#